data_88a0084cdc6ebd55a4c764865d061482
#
_entry.id   88a0084cdc6ebd55a4c764865d061482
#
_cell.length_a   1.000
_cell.length_b   1.000
_cell.length_c   1.000
_cell.angle_alpha   90.00
_cell.angle_beta   90.00
_cell.angle_gamma   90.00
#
_symmetry.space_group_name_H-M   'P 1'
#
loop_
_entity.id
_entity.type
_entity.pdbx_description
1 polymer ?
#
loop_
_entity_poly.entity_id
_entity_poly.type
_entity_poly.pdbx_seq_one_letter_code
_entity_poly.pdbx_strand_id
1 'polypeptide(L)'
;MRAILATLAIGFSALFPASAEPTVKIINFTADWCPNCQILNPRLDEAIEAFEAGSVARVDLDVTRIRRTLTPVEQAAIETELLLLANEHKAAYLWDWYGGITGIAVAISADTGEPITCFMRPMTTKQIRGYLKLAKILAEKGTPGQRKPEGPDCPVLN
;
A
#
# COMPACT_ATOMS: atom_id res chain seq x y z
N MET A 1 43.95 -27.61 46.91
CA MET A 1 42.70 -26.88 46.86
C MET A 1 42.70 -25.99 45.62
N ARG A 2 41.94 -26.37 44.57
CA ARG A 2 41.80 -25.59 43.33
C ARG A 2 40.35 -25.14 43.24
N ALA A 3 40.12 -23.83 43.34
CA ALA A 3 38.84 -23.21 43.19
C ALA A 3 38.53 -23.03 41.69
N ILE A 4 37.44 -23.60 41.19
CA ILE A 4 36.93 -23.43 39.84
C ILE A 4 35.91 -22.29 39.90
N LEU A 5 36.25 -21.15 39.31
CA LEU A 5 35.32 -20.04 39.07
C LEU A 5 34.48 -20.36 37.83
N ALA A 6 33.21 -20.65 38.00
CA ALA A 6 32.27 -20.78 36.91
C ALA A 6 31.71 -19.39 36.54
N THR A 7 32.07 -18.90 35.39
CA THR A 7 31.55 -17.65 34.82
C THR A 7 30.19 -17.91 34.15
N LEU A 8 29.12 -17.40 34.76
CA LEU A 8 27.76 -17.43 34.18
C LEU A 8 27.65 -16.33 33.09
N ALA A 9 27.63 -16.71 31.87
CA ALA A 9 27.34 -15.81 30.74
C ALA A 9 25.81 -15.63 30.63
N ILE A 10 25.30 -14.49 31.09
CA ILE A 10 23.90 -14.10 30.90
C ILE A 10 23.76 -13.59 29.45
N GLY A 11 23.20 -14.43 28.58
CA GLY A 11 22.83 -14.06 27.22
C GLY A 11 21.66 -13.08 27.23
N PHE A 12 21.92 -11.83 26.88
CA PHE A 12 20.89 -10.80 26.69
C PHE A 12 20.28 -11.02 25.29
N SER A 13 19.19 -11.80 25.21
CA SER A 13 18.39 -11.92 23.98
C SER A 13 17.62 -10.62 23.79
N ALA A 14 18.10 -9.78 22.87
CA ALA A 14 17.36 -8.60 22.42
C ALA A 14 16.09 -9.08 21.68
N LEU A 15 14.94 -8.98 22.32
CA LEU A 15 13.64 -9.12 21.71
C LEU A 15 13.42 -7.91 20.78
N PHE A 16 13.77 -8.05 19.50
CA PHE A 16 13.31 -7.11 18.47
C PHE A 16 11.81 -7.32 18.33
N PRO A 17 10.97 -6.26 18.47
CA PRO A 17 9.56 -6.38 18.16
C PRO A 17 9.45 -6.76 16.68
N ALA A 18 8.84 -7.91 16.38
CA ALA A 18 8.47 -8.25 15.03
C ALA A 18 7.50 -7.17 14.54
N SER A 19 7.88 -6.41 13.50
CA SER A 19 6.98 -5.47 12.86
C SER A 19 5.78 -6.27 12.36
N ALA A 20 4.60 -5.99 12.90
CA ALA A 20 3.38 -6.64 12.45
C ALA A 20 3.19 -6.35 10.95
N GLU A 21 2.93 -7.38 10.16
CA GLU A 21 2.59 -7.21 8.75
C GLU A 21 1.34 -6.34 8.63
N PRO A 22 1.28 -5.40 7.65
CA PRO A 22 0.10 -4.56 7.50
C PRO A 22 -1.12 -5.41 7.14
N THR A 23 -2.29 -5.05 7.67
CA THR A 23 -3.56 -5.68 7.32
C THR A 23 -4.09 -5.17 5.99
N VAL A 24 -3.87 -3.88 5.72
CA VAL A 24 -4.29 -3.18 4.50
C VAL A 24 -3.07 -2.53 3.86
N LYS A 25 -2.96 -2.64 2.54
CA LYS A 25 -2.04 -1.86 1.73
C LYS A 25 -2.82 -0.87 0.87
N ILE A 26 -2.26 0.33 0.70
CA ILE A 26 -2.80 1.36 -0.20
C ILE A 26 -1.85 1.43 -1.39
N ILE A 27 -2.29 0.96 -2.54
CA ILE A 27 -1.55 1.09 -3.79
C ILE A 27 -1.91 2.42 -4.42
N ASN A 28 -0.97 3.34 -4.43
CA ASN A 28 -1.19 4.73 -4.83
C ASN A 28 -0.50 5.01 -6.18
N PHE A 29 -1.29 5.31 -7.19
CA PHE A 29 -0.80 5.72 -8.51
C PHE A 29 -0.52 7.23 -8.49
N THR A 30 0.76 7.59 -8.46
CA THR A 30 1.20 8.96 -8.20
C THR A 30 2.25 9.45 -9.20
N ALA A 31 2.41 10.77 -9.26
CA ALA A 31 3.51 11.43 -9.93
C ALA A 31 3.71 12.85 -9.33
N ASP A 32 4.92 13.38 -9.38
CA ASP A 32 5.25 14.73 -8.90
C ASP A 32 4.51 15.85 -9.67
N TRP A 33 4.27 15.63 -10.95
CA TRP A 33 3.57 16.56 -11.85
C TRP A 33 2.04 16.43 -11.80
N CYS A 34 1.47 15.54 -11.00
CA CYS A 34 0.04 15.27 -10.94
C CYS A 34 -0.68 16.20 -9.95
N PRO A 35 -1.54 17.14 -10.40
CA PRO A 35 -2.23 18.07 -9.49
C PRO A 35 -3.17 17.37 -8.51
N ASN A 36 -3.79 16.25 -8.92
CA ASN A 36 -4.67 15.46 -8.05
C ASN A 36 -3.88 14.78 -6.93
N CYS A 37 -2.66 14.31 -7.25
CA CYS A 37 -1.76 13.66 -6.28
C CYS A 37 -1.30 14.63 -5.20
N GLN A 38 -0.99 15.89 -5.57
CA GLN A 38 -0.58 16.93 -4.63
C GLN A 38 -1.66 17.24 -3.57
N ILE A 39 -2.93 16.92 -3.88
CA ILE A 39 -4.05 17.07 -2.94
C ILE A 39 -4.35 15.77 -2.21
N LEU A 40 -4.30 14.64 -2.91
CA LEU A 40 -4.65 13.33 -2.36
C LEU A 40 -3.59 12.81 -1.39
N ASN A 41 -2.30 12.90 -1.77
CA ASN A 41 -1.21 12.31 -1.00
C ASN A 41 -1.14 12.80 0.45
N PRO A 42 -1.17 14.11 0.75
CA PRO A 42 -1.16 14.59 2.14
C PRO A 42 -2.36 14.10 2.94
N ARG A 43 -3.53 13.95 2.29
CA ARG A 43 -4.74 13.43 2.95
C ARG A 43 -4.65 11.93 3.26
N LEU A 44 -4.00 11.16 2.38
CA LEU A 44 -3.70 9.74 2.64
C LEU A 44 -2.76 9.61 3.83
N ASP A 45 -1.67 10.38 3.86
CA ASP A 45 -0.69 10.36 4.94
C ASP A 45 -1.35 10.68 6.29
N GLU A 46 -2.08 11.79 6.37
CA GLU A 46 -2.84 12.17 7.57
C GLU A 46 -3.88 11.12 7.97
N ALA A 47 -4.52 10.46 7.00
CA ALA A 47 -5.48 9.41 7.30
C ALA A 47 -4.82 8.15 7.86
N ILE A 48 -3.64 7.78 7.35
CA ILE A 48 -2.86 6.60 7.78
C ILE A 48 -2.31 6.81 9.19
N GLU A 49 -1.83 8.00 9.54
CA GLU A 49 -1.33 8.34 10.87
C GLU A 49 -2.34 8.09 12.00
N ALA A 50 -3.63 8.01 11.69
CA ALA A 50 -4.67 7.72 12.67
C ALA A 50 -4.80 6.22 13.03
N PHE A 51 -4.01 5.36 12.39
CA PHE A 51 -3.99 3.92 12.64
C PHE A 51 -2.73 3.52 13.43
N GLU A 52 -2.79 2.35 14.03
CA GLU A 52 -1.62 1.76 14.68
C GLU A 52 -0.47 1.61 13.68
N ALA A 53 0.73 1.97 14.10
CA ALA A 53 1.92 1.93 13.25
C ALA A 53 2.10 0.54 12.63
N GLY A 54 2.27 0.49 11.31
CA GLY A 54 2.44 -0.74 10.56
C GLY A 54 1.14 -1.48 10.21
N SER A 55 -0.03 -1.10 10.75
CA SER A 55 -1.29 -1.79 10.41
C SER A 55 -1.85 -1.43 9.03
N VAL A 56 -1.49 -0.26 8.52
CA VAL A 56 -1.79 0.21 7.16
C VAL A 56 -0.49 0.65 6.52
N ALA A 57 -0.17 0.14 5.34
CA ALA A 57 1.00 0.53 4.57
C ALA A 57 0.61 1.21 3.26
N ARG A 58 1.38 2.22 2.84
CA ARG A 58 1.26 2.85 1.52
C ARG A 58 2.38 2.38 0.61
N VAL A 59 2.03 2.06 -0.61
CA VAL A 59 2.93 1.67 -1.70
C VAL A 59 2.67 2.61 -2.87
N ASP A 60 3.67 3.39 -3.25
CA ASP A 60 3.57 4.34 -4.34
C ASP A 60 4.05 3.70 -5.65
N LEU A 61 3.17 3.60 -6.63
CA LEU A 61 3.51 3.35 -8.02
C LEU A 61 3.74 4.72 -8.68
N ASP A 62 4.97 5.20 -8.55
CA ASP A 62 5.35 6.55 -8.97
C ASP A 62 5.78 6.58 -10.44
N VAL A 63 4.91 7.13 -11.29
CA VAL A 63 5.15 7.31 -12.72
C VAL A 63 5.82 8.64 -13.07
N THR A 64 6.42 9.35 -12.10
CA THR A 64 7.09 10.65 -12.30
C THR A 64 8.09 10.62 -13.45
N ARG A 65 8.81 9.51 -13.61
CA ARG A 65 9.80 9.31 -14.67
C ARG A 65 9.18 9.12 -16.06
N ILE A 66 7.90 8.74 -16.17
CA ILE A 66 7.23 8.58 -17.47
C ILE A 66 6.92 9.95 -18.03
N ARG A 67 7.58 10.31 -19.12
CA ARG A 67 7.47 11.60 -19.81
C ARG A 67 7.23 11.36 -21.30
N ARG A 68 6.57 12.32 -21.97
CA ARG A 68 6.31 12.27 -23.41
C ARG A 68 7.58 12.22 -24.28
N THR A 69 8.75 12.57 -23.70
CA THR A 69 10.05 12.59 -24.38
C THR A 69 10.77 11.25 -24.34
N LEU A 70 10.24 10.25 -23.59
CA LEU A 70 10.85 8.92 -23.52
C LEU A 70 10.62 8.14 -24.82
N THR A 71 11.60 7.33 -25.15
CA THR A 71 11.43 6.29 -26.17
C THR A 71 10.51 5.18 -25.63
N PRO A 72 9.84 4.41 -26.51
CA PRO A 72 9.02 3.28 -26.08
C PRO A 72 9.80 2.25 -25.23
N VAL A 73 11.09 2.07 -25.50
CA VAL A 73 11.95 1.14 -24.71
C VAL A 73 12.19 1.65 -23.29
N GLU A 74 12.49 2.93 -23.14
CA GLU A 74 12.68 3.56 -21.82
C GLU A 74 11.40 3.54 -21.00
N GLN A 75 10.25 3.83 -21.64
CA GLN A 75 8.97 3.75 -20.98
C GLN A 75 8.66 2.32 -20.52
N ALA A 76 8.82 1.32 -21.38
CA ALA A 76 8.59 -0.08 -21.04
C ALA A 76 9.47 -0.58 -19.91
N ALA A 77 10.71 -0.08 -19.79
CA ALA A 77 11.60 -0.42 -18.67
C ALA A 77 11.05 0.10 -17.33
N ILE A 78 10.57 1.35 -17.30
CA ILE A 78 9.96 1.94 -16.10
C ILE A 78 8.66 1.20 -15.73
N GLU A 79 7.81 0.92 -16.71
CA GLU A 79 6.57 0.17 -16.48
C GLU A 79 6.84 -1.22 -15.93
N THR A 80 7.91 -1.88 -16.40
CA THR A 80 8.33 -3.19 -15.87
C THR A 80 8.75 -3.11 -14.41
N GLU A 81 9.51 -2.09 -14.00
CA GLU A 81 9.87 -1.86 -12.59
C GLU A 81 8.62 -1.68 -11.72
N LEU A 82 7.67 -0.88 -12.18
CA LEU A 82 6.42 -0.60 -11.44
C LEU A 82 5.53 -1.85 -11.36
N LEU A 83 5.47 -2.65 -12.41
CA LEU A 83 4.76 -3.93 -12.41
C LEU A 83 5.39 -4.94 -11.45
N LEU A 84 6.72 -5.01 -11.36
CA LEU A 84 7.40 -5.85 -10.39
C LEU A 84 7.07 -5.41 -8.97
N LEU A 85 7.13 -4.11 -8.68
CA LEU A 85 6.74 -3.57 -7.38
C LEU A 85 5.27 -3.88 -7.05
N ALA A 86 4.36 -3.68 -7.99
CA ALA A 86 2.95 -4.00 -7.80
C ALA A 86 2.74 -5.51 -7.53
N ASN A 87 3.50 -6.38 -8.22
CA ASN A 87 3.42 -7.83 -8.04
C ASN A 87 3.91 -8.28 -6.65
N GLU A 88 4.98 -7.68 -6.11
CA GLU A 88 5.45 -7.91 -4.73
C GLU A 88 4.35 -7.66 -3.69
N HIS A 89 3.43 -6.76 -4.02
CA HIS A 89 2.29 -6.40 -3.19
C HIS A 89 0.97 -7.08 -3.61
N LYS A 90 1.01 -8.08 -4.50
CA LYS A 90 -0.16 -8.80 -5.03
C LYS A 90 -1.17 -7.88 -5.74
N ALA A 91 -0.70 -6.80 -6.34
CA ALA A 91 -1.48 -5.73 -6.92
C ALA A 91 -1.21 -5.50 -8.42
N ALA A 92 -0.51 -6.42 -9.11
CA ALA A 92 -0.16 -6.27 -10.52
C ALA A 92 -1.38 -6.05 -11.43
N TYR A 93 -2.52 -6.69 -11.14
CA TYR A 93 -3.78 -6.52 -11.85
C TYR A 93 -4.32 -5.08 -11.82
N LEU A 94 -3.96 -4.27 -10.81
CA LEU A 94 -4.34 -2.87 -10.74
C LEU A 94 -3.65 -2.03 -11.82
N TRP A 95 -2.54 -2.51 -12.37
CA TRP A 95 -1.91 -1.86 -13.52
C TRP A 95 -2.78 -1.94 -14.77
N ASP A 96 -3.47 -3.06 -14.98
CA ASP A 96 -4.42 -3.23 -16.09
C ASP A 96 -5.64 -2.31 -15.91
N TRP A 97 -6.00 -1.99 -14.68
CA TRP A 97 -7.13 -1.11 -14.39
C TRP A 97 -6.76 0.37 -14.46
N TYR A 98 -5.60 0.75 -13.91
CA TYR A 98 -5.24 2.14 -13.65
C TYR A 98 -3.84 2.53 -14.15
N GLY A 99 -3.11 1.65 -14.81
CA GLY A 99 -1.78 1.94 -15.35
C GLY A 99 -1.81 3.18 -16.25
N GLY A 100 -0.92 4.12 -15.99
CA GLY A 100 -0.86 5.39 -16.70
C GLY A 100 -1.82 6.48 -16.19
N ILE A 101 -2.69 6.18 -15.22
CA ILE A 101 -3.54 7.17 -14.53
C ILE A 101 -2.91 7.51 -13.19
N THR A 102 -3.02 8.77 -12.78
CA THR A 102 -2.48 9.26 -11.51
C THR A 102 -3.55 9.96 -10.68
N GLY A 103 -3.37 10.02 -9.36
CA GLY A 103 -4.34 10.65 -8.45
C GLY A 103 -5.48 9.73 -8.03
N ILE A 104 -5.25 8.43 -8.12
CA ILE A 104 -6.08 7.37 -7.54
C ILE A 104 -5.23 6.48 -6.65
N ALA A 105 -5.80 6.03 -5.54
CA ALA A 105 -5.19 5.05 -4.65
C ALA A 105 -6.21 3.97 -4.29
N VAL A 106 -5.77 2.71 -4.26
CA VAL A 106 -6.63 1.54 -4.02
C VAL A 106 -6.23 0.89 -2.71
N ALA A 107 -7.15 0.78 -1.75
CA ALA A 107 -6.96 -0.04 -0.57
C ALA A 107 -7.21 -1.51 -0.91
N ILE A 108 -6.23 -2.35 -0.65
CA ILE A 108 -6.28 -3.80 -0.84
C ILE A 108 -6.03 -4.52 0.47
N SER A 109 -6.52 -5.74 0.61
CA SER A 109 -6.12 -6.62 1.70
C SER A 109 -4.68 -7.08 1.48
N ALA A 110 -3.85 -7.04 2.53
CA ALA A 110 -2.43 -7.32 2.37
C ALA A 110 -2.11 -8.80 2.10
N ASP A 111 -2.94 -9.72 2.59
CA ASP A 111 -2.77 -11.17 2.46
C ASP A 111 -3.13 -11.71 1.07
N THR A 112 -4.22 -11.23 0.45
CA THR A 112 -4.70 -11.72 -0.85
C THR A 112 -4.52 -10.75 -1.99
N GLY A 113 -4.36 -9.45 -1.70
CA GLY A 113 -4.38 -8.39 -2.70
C GLY A 113 -5.78 -8.00 -3.16
N GLU A 114 -6.87 -8.52 -2.54
CA GLU A 114 -8.24 -8.16 -2.93
C GLU A 114 -8.49 -6.67 -2.80
N PRO A 115 -9.00 -5.99 -3.86
CA PRO A 115 -9.34 -4.59 -3.82
C PRO A 115 -10.61 -4.37 -2.98
N ILE A 116 -10.60 -3.35 -2.13
CA ILE A 116 -11.72 -3.06 -1.21
C ILE A 116 -12.37 -1.73 -1.55
N THR A 117 -11.57 -0.66 -1.67
CA THR A 117 -12.09 0.69 -1.96
C THR A 117 -11.01 1.56 -2.58
N CYS A 118 -11.43 2.65 -3.23
CA CYS A 118 -10.54 3.61 -3.86
C CYS A 118 -10.63 4.99 -3.21
N PHE A 119 -9.51 5.71 -3.29
CA PHE A 119 -9.40 7.10 -2.81
C PHE A 119 -9.02 8.00 -3.98
N MET A 120 -9.65 9.15 -4.03
CA MET A 120 -9.44 10.16 -5.06
C MET A 120 -9.53 11.58 -4.48
N ARG A 121 -9.05 12.57 -5.25
CA ARG A 121 -9.00 13.98 -4.86
C ARG A 121 -10.25 14.54 -4.18
N PRO A 122 -11.51 14.24 -4.60
CA PRO A 122 -12.69 14.82 -3.95
C PRO A 122 -12.85 14.43 -2.48
N MET A 123 -12.23 13.30 -2.06
CA MET A 123 -12.38 12.79 -0.70
C MET A 123 -11.58 13.61 0.31
N THR A 124 -12.21 13.91 1.43
CA THR A 124 -11.55 14.51 2.59
C THR A 124 -10.77 13.47 3.40
N THR A 125 -9.79 13.89 4.20
CA THR A 125 -9.07 13.01 5.14
C THR A 125 -10.01 12.22 6.04
N LYS A 126 -11.09 12.84 6.52
CA LYS A 126 -12.11 12.16 7.36
C LYS A 126 -12.80 11.02 6.61
N GLN A 127 -13.16 11.23 5.34
CA GLN A 127 -13.77 10.20 4.51
C GLN A 127 -12.78 9.06 4.23
N ILE A 128 -11.55 9.38 3.83
CA ILE A 128 -10.49 8.38 3.62
C ILE A 128 -10.29 7.55 4.88
N ARG A 129 -10.17 8.16 6.05
CA ARG A 129 -10.05 7.47 7.33
C ARG A 129 -11.24 6.55 7.63
N GLY A 130 -12.46 6.98 7.31
CA GLY A 130 -13.67 6.15 7.46
C GLY A 130 -13.62 4.90 6.59
N TYR A 131 -13.28 5.05 5.32
CA TYR A 131 -13.14 3.92 4.39
C TYR A 131 -11.96 3.00 4.73
N LEU A 132 -10.84 3.54 5.23
CA LEU A 132 -9.72 2.72 5.71
C LEU A 132 -10.10 1.87 6.92
N LYS A 133 -10.91 2.42 7.86
CA LYS A 133 -11.44 1.62 8.98
C LYS A 133 -12.28 0.45 8.49
N LEU A 134 -13.16 0.70 7.51
CA LEU A 134 -13.98 -0.35 6.90
C LEU A 134 -13.09 -1.37 6.17
N ALA A 135 -12.13 -0.91 5.36
CA ALA A 135 -11.20 -1.78 4.66
C ALA A 135 -10.42 -2.69 5.63
N LYS A 136 -9.96 -2.14 6.76
CA LYS A 136 -9.28 -2.91 7.81
C LYS A 136 -10.19 -3.99 8.40
N ILE A 137 -11.44 -3.67 8.71
CA ILE A 137 -12.41 -4.63 9.22
C ILE A 137 -12.66 -5.76 8.20
N LEU A 138 -12.84 -5.42 6.92
CA LEU A 138 -13.05 -6.40 5.86
C LEU A 138 -11.82 -7.28 5.66
N ALA A 139 -10.61 -6.69 5.68
CA ALA A 139 -9.37 -7.45 5.56
C ALA A 139 -9.15 -8.42 6.72
N GLU A 140 -9.50 -8.04 7.97
CA GLU A 140 -9.31 -8.85 9.17
C GLU A 140 -10.38 -9.92 9.37
N LYS A 141 -11.64 -9.61 9.04
CA LYS A 141 -12.80 -10.44 9.39
C LYS A 141 -13.50 -11.07 8.18
N GLY A 142 -13.26 -10.56 6.99
CA GLY A 142 -13.87 -11.07 5.75
C GLY A 142 -13.21 -12.36 5.29
N THR A 143 -13.98 -13.20 4.61
CA THR A 143 -13.45 -14.42 4.00
C THR A 143 -12.53 -14.06 2.83
N PRO A 144 -11.27 -14.53 2.80
CA PRO A 144 -10.36 -14.33 1.67
C PRO A 144 -11.02 -14.72 0.33
N GLY A 145 -10.90 -13.85 -0.67
CA GLY A 145 -11.54 -14.01 -1.98
C GLY A 145 -13.01 -13.57 -2.04
N GLN A 146 -13.60 -13.13 -0.93
CA GLN A 146 -15.02 -12.72 -0.82
C GLN A 146 -15.22 -11.50 0.09
N ARG A 147 -14.17 -10.71 0.32
CA ARG A 147 -14.22 -9.55 1.23
C ARG A 147 -15.10 -8.42 0.72
N LYS A 148 -15.19 -8.31 -0.60
CA LYS A 148 -16.01 -7.33 -1.29
C LYS A 148 -16.64 -7.97 -2.53
N PRO A 149 -17.60 -8.90 -2.36
CA PRO A 149 -18.18 -9.68 -3.47
C PRO A 149 -18.92 -8.83 -4.50
N GLU A 150 -19.41 -7.64 -4.11
CA GLU A 150 -20.00 -6.64 -5.02
C GLU A 150 -18.96 -5.88 -5.84
N GLY A 151 -17.67 -6.17 -5.65
CA GLY A 151 -16.57 -5.43 -6.23
C GLY A 151 -16.15 -4.22 -5.38
N PRO A 152 -14.95 -3.67 -5.61
CA PRO A 152 -14.47 -2.50 -4.90
C PRO A 152 -15.28 -1.25 -5.29
N ASP A 153 -15.42 -0.30 -4.35
CA ASP A 153 -16.01 1.02 -4.61
C ASP A 153 -15.00 1.89 -5.38
N CYS A 154 -14.65 1.46 -6.58
CA CYS A 154 -13.65 2.07 -7.42
C CYS A 154 -14.26 2.48 -8.78
N PRO A 155 -13.80 3.57 -9.41
CA PRO A 155 -14.26 3.95 -10.71
C PRO A 155 -13.89 2.88 -11.74
N VAL A 156 -14.84 2.51 -12.58
CA VAL A 156 -14.55 1.73 -13.78
C VAL A 156 -14.05 2.72 -14.84
N LEU A 157 -12.82 2.52 -15.27
CA LEU A 157 -12.23 3.31 -16.36
C LEU A 157 -12.40 2.48 -17.64
N ASN A 158 -13.33 2.90 -18.47
CA ASN A 158 -13.55 2.33 -19.81
C ASN A 158 -12.54 2.88 -20.80
#